data_b9a0d3bd8f14299f441a3efb2973dbcd
#
_entry.id   b9a0d3bd8f14299f441a3efb2973dbcd
#
_cell.length_a   1.000
_cell.length_b   1.000
_cell.length_c   1.000
_cell.angle_alpha   90.00
_cell.angle_beta   90.00
_cell.angle_gamma   90.00
#
_symmetry.space_group_name_H-M   'P 1'
#
loop_
_entity.id
_entity.type
_entity.pdbx_description
1 polymer ?
#
loop_
_entity_poly.entity_id
_entity_poly.type
_entity_poly.pdbx_seq_one_letter_code
_entity_poly.pdbx_strand_id
1 'polypeptide(L)'
;MKEGKNGCLLINDSYNSDLASLDIALDFLYRRSQSNGLKRTLILSDILETGQNAPTLYRKVSQLAGSRGIERIIGVGSEISSCAARFDIEKAFYPNTEALLRAISRGELRLENEIILIKGARQFGFDALTEELEKKVHETILEVNLGAMIANLNYYRSRLRPDTKMVCMVKASAYGAGSYEIAKTLQEHHVDFLAVAVADEGSELRKAGITASIIIMNPEMTAFKTMFDYKLEPEVYSFHLLDALIKEAEKEGITNFPIHIKLDTGMHRLGFAAKDMPRLIERLKGQNAVIARSVFSHFVGSDAAQFDAFTRGQIEMFEAASMQLQEAFPHKILRHICNSAGIERFPGAQFDMVRLGIGLYGVSPIDNSIINNVSTLKTTILQIRDVPQEDTVGYSRKGHLTRNSRIAALPIGYADGLNRHLGNGHAYCLVNGQRAPYVGNICMDVCMIDVTDIDCKEGDAVEIFGDHLPITVLSDILETIPYEVLTSISTRVKRIYYQD
;
A
#
# COMPACT_ATOMS: atom_id res chain seq x y z
N MET A 1 -16.87 5.97 11.10
CA MET A 1 -18.14 6.44 10.48
C MET A 1 -17.76 7.21 9.24
N LYS A 2 -18.40 6.94 8.10
CA LYS A 2 -18.12 7.53 6.80
C LYS A 2 -19.41 8.01 6.14
N GLU A 3 -19.31 9.00 5.24
CA GLU A 3 -20.43 9.37 4.39
C GLU A 3 -20.66 8.30 3.31
N GLY A 4 -21.90 7.85 3.18
CA GLY A 4 -22.34 6.93 2.13
C GLY A 4 -23.00 7.65 0.96
N LYS A 5 -23.24 6.93 -0.14
CA LYS A 5 -24.05 7.39 -1.26
C LYS A 5 -25.48 7.70 -0.80
N ASN A 6 -26.21 8.52 -1.54
CA ASN A 6 -27.64 8.81 -1.35
C ASN A 6 -28.01 9.30 0.07
N GLY A 7 -27.17 10.11 0.70
CA GLY A 7 -27.43 10.65 2.04
C GLY A 7 -27.28 9.65 3.18
N CYS A 8 -26.70 8.49 2.94
CA CYS A 8 -26.44 7.49 3.97
C CYS A 8 -25.22 7.85 4.83
N LEU A 9 -25.21 7.35 6.07
CA LEU A 9 -24.04 7.32 6.95
C LEU A 9 -23.66 5.87 7.20
N LEU A 10 -22.38 5.53 7.03
CA LEU A 10 -21.87 4.17 7.17
C LEU A 10 -21.07 4.01 8.46
N ILE A 11 -21.36 2.97 9.22
CA ILE A 11 -20.57 2.49 10.35
C ILE A 11 -20.05 1.10 9.94
N ASN A 12 -18.77 1.00 9.59
CA ASN A 12 -18.15 -0.26 9.27
C ASN A 12 -17.54 -0.88 10.52
N ASP A 13 -18.02 -2.08 10.90
CA ASP A 13 -17.51 -2.93 11.97
C ASP A 13 -17.50 -4.39 11.50
N SER A 14 -16.93 -4.63 10.33
CA SER A 14 -16.96 -5.91 9.61
C SER A 14 -15.81 -6.87 9.96
N TYR A 15 -15.16 -6.70 11.10
CA TYR A 15 -14.01 -7.50 11.49
C TYR A 15 -14.37 -8.72 12.37
N ASN A 16 -15.24 -8.52 13.35
CA ASN A 16 -15.72 -9.58 14.27
C ASN A 16 -17.24 -9.66 14.22
N SER A 17 -17.77 -10.89 14.27
CA SER A 17 -19.21 -11.14 14.27
C SER A 17 -19.58 -12.09 15.40
N ASP A 18 -19.70 -11.56 16.62
CA ASP A 18 -20.24 -12.21 17.80
C ASP A 18 -21.34 -11.35 18.46
N LEU A 19 -22.14 -11.94 19.35
CA LEU A 19 -23.28 -11.24 19.98
C LEU A 19 -22.85 -10.07 20.85
N ALA A 20 -21.71 -10.17 21.56
CA ALA A 20 -21.28 -9.10 22.45
C ALA A 20 -20.77 -7.90 21.65
N SER A 21 -19.97 -8.14 20.61
CA SER A 21 -19.52 -7.07 19.72
C SER A 21 -20.65 -6.46 18.90
N LEU A 22 -21.69 -7.24 18.56
CA LEU A 22 -22.91 -6.73 17.91
C LEU A 22 -23.68 -5.78 18.84
N ASP A 23 -23.84 -6.10 20.12
CA ASP A 23 -24.52 -5.20 21.08
C ASP A 23 -23.80 -3.86 21.22
N ILE A 24 -22.47 -3.87 21.33
CA ILE A 24 -21.66 -2.66 21.39
C ILE A 24 -21.83 -1.82 20.12
N ALA A 25 -21.78 -2.45 18.95
CA ALA A 25 -21.92 -1.75 17.67
C ALA A 25 -23.33 -1.15 17.48
N LEU A 26 -24.37 -1.87 17.91
CA LEU A 26 -25.75 -1.38 17.88
C LEU A 26 -25.98 -0.24 18.87
N ASP A 27 -25.37 -0.25 20.05
CA ASP A 27 -25.41 0.86 21.01
C ASP A 27 -24.74 2.10 20.40
N PHE A 28 -23.61 1.94 19.75
CA PHE A 28 -22.95 3.04 19.04
C PHE A 28 -23.83 3.62 17.93
N LEU A 29 -24.43 2.79 17.10
CA LEU A 29 -25.36 3.22 16.06
C LEU A 29 -26.55 3.97 16.64
N TYR A 30 -27.17 3.43 17.71
CA TYR A 30 -28.29 4.07 18.41
C TYR A 30 -27.95 5.48 18.89
N ARG A 31 -26.83 5.64 19.59
CA ARG A 31 -26.37 6.97 20.07
C ARG A 31 -26.12 7.96 18.94
N ARG A 32 -25.53 7.50 17.84
CA ARG A 32 -25.24 8.35 16.67
C ARG A 32 -26.47 8.72 15.87
N SER A 33 -27.53 7.91 15.90
CA SER A 33 -28.76 8.18 15.17
C SER A 33 -29.67 9.20 15.86
N GLN A 34 -29.47 9.49 17.16
CA GLN A 34 -30.35 10.39 17.93
C GLN A 34 -30.39 11.83 17.39
N SER A 35 -29.35 12.28 16.71
CA SER A 35 -29.20 13.68 16.27
C SER A 35 -29.54 13.91 14.79
N ASN A 36 -29.77 12.86 13.98
CA ASN A 36 -29.87 13.03 12.53
C ASN A 36 -31.18 12.53 11.89
N GLY A 37 -32.04 11.85 12.64
CA GLY A 37 -33.35 11.39 12.16
C GLY A 37 -33.30 10.36 11.01
N LEU A 38 -32.13 9.78 10.75
CA LEU A 38 -31.95 8.79 9.68
C LEU A 38 -32.51 7.42 10.10
N LYS A 39 -33.06 6.68 9.13
CA LYS A 39 -33.51 5.31 9.30
C LYS A 39 -32.33 4.40 9.67
N ARG A 40 -32.52 3.55 10.68
CA ARG A 40 -31.46 2.66 11.21
C ARG A 40 -31.52 1.32 10.51
N THR A 41 -30.45 1.01 9.77
CA THR A 41 -30.29 -0.21 9.02
C THR A 41 -29.10 -1.03 9.53
N LEU A 42 -29.32 -2.32 9.75
CA LEU A 42 -28.27 -3.29 10.07
C LEU A 42 -28.03 -4.19 8.86
N ILE A 43 -26.80 -4.22 8.35
CA ILE A 43 -26.33 -5.25 7.41
C ILE A 43 -25.49 -6.24 8.23
N LEU A 44 -25.91 -7.50 8.31
CA LEU A 44 -25.33 -8.52 9.18
C LEU A 44 -25.05 -9.81 8.40
N SER A 45 -23.80 -10.30 8.52
CA SER A 45 -23.45 -11.64 8.01
C SER A 45 -23.90 -12.75 8.96
N ASP A 46 -23.74 -14.01 8.56
CA ASP A 46 -23.82 -15.13 9.50
C ASP A 46 -22.84 -14.88 10.66
N ILE A 47 -23.30 -15.20 11.88
CA ILE A 47 -22.49 -15.15 13.11
C ILE A 47 -21.94 -16.56 13.37
N LEU A 48 -20.62 -16.70 13.29
CA LEU A 48 -19.94 -17.98 13.30
C LEU A 48 -19.49 -18.40 14.71
N GLU A 49 -19.27 -19.70 14.89
CA GLU A 49 -18.62 -20.30 16.08
C GLU A 49 -19.28 -19.97 17.43
N THR A 50 -20.59 -19.80 17.48
CA THR A 50 -21.31 -19.44 18.71
C THR A 50 -21.63 -20.64 19.61
N GLY A 51 -21.52 -21.86 19.11
CA GLY A 51 -21.98 -23.07 19.79
C GLY A 51 -23.50 -23.14 20.03
N GLN A 52 -24.27 -22.17 19.50
CA GLN A 52 -25.73 -22.09 19.58
C GLN A 52 -26.38 -22.53 18.27
N ASN A 53 -27.58 -23.11 18.32
CA ASN A 53 -28.33 -23.36 17.10
C ASN A 53 -28.84 -22.04 16.49
N ALA A 54 -28.90 -21.97 15.16
CA ALA A 54 -29.28 -20.76 14.43
C ALA A 54 -30.64 -20.16 14.88
N PRO A 55 -31.73 -20.92 15.09
CA PRO A 55 -32.98 -20.35 15.56
C PRO A 55 -32.92 -19.63 16.90
N THR A 56 -32.12 -20.12 17.82
CA THR A 56 -31.91 -19.50 19.14
C THR A 56 -31.04 -18.28 19.07
N LEU A 57 -29.98 -18.34 18.27
CA LEU A 57 -29.05 -17.24 18.02
C LEU A 57 -29.80 -16.06 17.38
N TYR A 58 -30.46 -16.28 16.26
CA TYR A 58 -31.12 -15.19 15.53
C TYR A 58 -32.40 -14.67 16.20
N ARG A 59 -32.99 -15.40 17.15
CA ARG A 59 -33.99 -14.83 18.06
C ARG A 59 -33.36 -13.76 18.97
N LYS A 60 -32.18 -14.04 19.54
CA LYS A 60 -31.45 -13.06 20.38
C LYS A 60 -31.02 -11.83 19.54
N VAL A 61 -30.54 -12.06 18.32
CA VAL A 61 -30.18 -10.98 17.37
C VAL A 61 -31.39 -10.10 17.08
N SER A 62 -32.56 -10.68 16.79
CA SER A 62 -33.79 -9.94 16.53
C SER A 62 -34.25 -9.12 17.76
N GLN A 63 -34.19 -9.69 18.96
CA GLN A 63 -34.51 -8.97 20.20
C GLN A 63 -33.54 -7.79 20.43
N LEU A 64 -32.26 -8.03 20.21
CA LEU A 64 -31.21 -7.02 20.36
C LEU A 64 -31.40 -5.87 19.35
N ALA A 65 -31.62 -6.19 18.06
CA ALA A 65 -31.91 -5.21 17.03
C ALA A 65 -33.17 -4.39 17.35
N GLY A 66 -34.23 -5.05 17.79
CA GLY A 66 -35.48 -4.38 18.20
C GLY A 66 -35.29 -3.43 19.39
N SER A 67 -34.55 -3.85 20.43
CA SER A 67 -34.27 -3.02 21.62
C SER A 67 -33.43 -1.77 21.30
N ARG A 68 -32.65 -1.80 20.21
CA ARG A 68 -31.84 -0.68 19.70
C ARG A 68 -32.54 0.11 18.58
N GLY A 69 -33.82 -0.23 18.30
CA GLY A 69 -34.66 0.46 17.33
C GLY A 69 -34.19 0.33 15.88
N ILE A 70 -33.62 -0.79 15.50
CA ILE A 70 -33.31 -1.09 14.11
C ILE A 70 -34.63 -1.21 13.33
N GLU A 71 -34.72 -0.50 12.21
CA GLU A 71 -35.92 -0.43 11.38
C GLU A 71 -35.83 -1.34 10.15
N ARG A 72 -34.59 -1.63 9.69
CA ARG A 72 -34.33 -2.56 8.57
C ARG A 72 -33.16 -3.48 8.89
N ILE A 73 -33.27 -4.75 8.52
CA ILE A 73 -32.17 -5.72 8.52
C ILE A 73 -31.91 -6.26 7.10
N ILE A 74 -30.63 -6.34 6.73
CA ILE A 74 -30.15 -6.98 5.52
C ILE A 74 -29.22 -8.10 5.96
N GLY A 75 -29.71 -9.35 5.87
CA GLY A 75 -28.94 -10.54 6.24
C GLY A 75 -28.16 -11.10 5.06
N VAL A 76 -26.90 -11.50 5.31
CA VAL A 76 -26.00 -12.07 4.29
C VAL A 76 -25.45 -13.41 4.79
N GLY A 77 -25.82 -14.49 4.13
CA GLY A 77 -25.40 -15.84 4.49
C GLY A 77 -26.57 -16.82 4.55
N SER A 78 -26.27 -18.09 4.60
CA SER A 78 -27.27 -19.16 4.58
C SER A 78 -27.99 -19.34 5.92
N GLU A 79 -27.29 -19.17 7.04
CA GLU A 79 -27.86 -19.37 8.38
C GLU A 79 -28.83 -18.25 8.73
N ILE A 80 -28.42 -16.99 8.58
CA ILE A 80 -29.30 -15.83 8.84
C ILE A 80 -30.50 -15.83 7.91
N SER A 81 -30.31 -16.20 6.64
CA SER A 81 -31.39 -16.28 5.66
C SER A 81 -32.42 -17.34 6.01
N SER A 82 -32.00 -18.49 6.54
CA SER A 82 -32.89 -19.55 7.00
C SER A 82 -33.77 -19.12 8.19
N CYS A 83 -33.33 -18.10 8.92
CA CYS A 83 -34.00 -17.55 10.10
C CYS A 83 -34.75 -16.24 9.82
N ALA A 84 -34.98 -15.88 8.55
CA ALA A 84 -35.62 -14.62 8.13
C ALA A 84 -36.98 -14.37 8.81
N ALA A 85 -37.77 -15.43 9.12
CA ALA A 85 -39.04 -15.32 9.81
C ALA A 85 -38.92 -14.82 11.28
N ARG A 86 -37.72 -14.75 11.85
CA ARG A 86 -37.49 -14.27 13.22
C ARG A 86 -37.45 -12.75 13.33
N PHE A 87 -37.36 -12.05 12.22
CA PHE A 87 -37.28 -10.59 12.18
C PHE A 87 -38.62 -9.99 11.74
N ASP A 88 -39.24 -9.20 12.64
CA ASP A 88 -40.54 -8.53 12.41
C ASP A 88 -40.38 -7.06 11.97
N ILE A 89 -39.25 -6.73 11.33
CA ILE A 89 -38.90 -5.42 10.78
C ILE A 89 -38.70 -5.54 9.25
N GLU A 90 -38.54 -4.41 8.56
CA GLU A 90 -38.19 -4.43 7.15
C GLU A 90 -36.92 -5.26 6.93
N LYS A 91 -36.95 -6.15 5.94
CA LYS A 91 -35.89 -7.15 5.79
C LYS A 91 -35.63 -7.54 4.36
N ALA A 92 -34.36 -7.83 4.07
CA ALA A 92 -33.88 -8.45 2.85
C ALA A 92 -32.79 -9.47 3.19
N PHE A 93 -32.70 -10.59 2.47
CA PHE A 93 -31.70 -11.63 2.73
C PHE A 93 -31.03 -12.07 1.44
N TYR A 94 -29.73 -12.25 1.49
CA TYR A 94 -28.90 -12.63 0.36
C TYR A 94 -27.99 -13.81 0.74
N PRO A 95 -27.74 -14.75 -0.18
CA PRO A 95 -26.90 -15.92 0.13
C PRO A 95 -25.42 -15.57 0.37
N ASN A 96 -24.93 -14.48 -0.22
CA ASN A 96 -23.56 -14.00 -0.10
C ASN A 96 -23.47 -12.51 -0.45
N THR A 97 -22.30 -11.93 -0.22
CA THR A 97 -22.01 -10.51 -0.48
C THR A 97 -22.14 -10.13 -1.95
N GLU A 98 -21.76 -11.02 -2.88
CA GLU A 98 -21.90 -10.76 -4.32
C GLU A 98 -23.37 -10.60 -4.75
N ALA A 99 -24.27 -11.42 -4.19
CA ALA A 99 -25.70 -11.30 -4.47
C ALA A 99 -26.27 -9.98 -3.96
N LEU A 100 -25.82 -9.53 -2.76
CA LEU A 100 -26.18 -8.22 -2.22
C LEU A 100 -25.64 -7.08 -3.09
N LEU A 101 -24.39 -7.12 -3.51
CA LEU A 101 -23.78 -6.12 -4.38
C LEU A 101 -24.50 -6.03 -5.74
N ARG A 102 -24.87 -7.17 -6.33
CA ARG A 102 -25.68 -7.20 -7.55
C ARG A 102 -27.06 -6.58 -7.37
N ALA A 103 -27.73 -6.82 -6.25
CA ALA A 103 -29.04 -6.23 -5.97
C ALA A 103 -28.94 -4.69 -5.82
N ILE A 104 -27.88 -4.19 -5.17
CA ILE A 104 -27.60 -2.76 -5.06
C ILE A 104 -27.32 -2.16 -6.45
N SER A 105 -26.43 -2.76 -7.23
CA SER A 105 -26.03 -2.23 -8.54
C SER A 105 -27.16 -2.20 -9.57
N ARG A 106 -28.13 -3.13 -9.46
CA ARG A 106 -29.33 -3.19 -10.31
C ARG A 106 -30.50 -2.31 -9.81
N GLY A 107 -30.32 -1.64 -8.65
CA GLY A 107 -31.37 -0.82 -8.03
C GLY A 107 -32.53 -1.63 -7.44
N GLU A 108 -32.36 -2.96 -7.28
CA GLU A 108 -33.35 -3.85 -6.64
C GLU A 108 -33.39 -3.59 -5.12
N LEU A 109 -32.27 -3.23 -4.52
CA LEU A 109 -32.15 -2.77 -3.13
C LEU A 109 -31.68 -1.32 -3.14
N ARG A 110 -32.51 -0.42 -2.60
CA ARG A 110 -32.18 1.00 -2.46
C ARG A 110 -31.87 1.32 -1.01
N LEU A 111 -30.77 2.03 -0.80
CA LEU A 111 -30.31 2.53 0.47
C LEU A 111 -30.19 4.07 0.36
N GLU A 112 -31.09 4.78 1.01
CA GLU A 112 -31.21 6.25 0.89
C GLU A 112 -31.59 6.85 2.25
N ASN A 113 -30.85 7.88 2.67
CA ASN A 113 -31.09 8.61 3.93
C ASN A 113 -31.14 7.66 5.16
N GLU A 114 -30.19 6.75 5.24
CA GLU A 114 -30.09 5.76 6.32
C GLU A 114 -28.76 5.84 7.05
N ILE A 115 -28.77 5.52 8.33
CA ILE A 115 -27.54 5.21 9.08
C ILE A 115 -27.38 3.68 9.10
N ILE A 116 -26.32 3.18 8.48
CA ILE A 116 -26.12 1.78 8.18
C ILE A 116 -24.96 1.23 9.00
N LEU A 117 -25.23 0.26 9.88
CA LEU A 117 -24.20 -0.54 10.52
C LEU A 117 -23.91 -1.76 9.66
N ILE A 118 -22.67 -1.90 9.21
CA ILE A 118 -22.15 -3.05 8.46
C ILE A 118 -21.36 -3.91 9.44
N LYS A 119 -21.90 -5.08 9.81
CA LYS A 119 -21.34 -6.01 10.78
C LYS A 119 -21.25 -7.41 10.21
N GLY A 120 -20.06 -7.98 10.12
CA GLY A 120 -19.90 -9.32 9.53
C GLY A 120 -18.60 -10.00 9.86
N ALA A 121 -18.55 -11.32 9.74
CA ALA A 121 -17.33 -12.08 9.83
C ALA A 121 -16.46 -11.82 8.57
N ARG A 122 -15.15 -11.82 8.75
CA ARG A 122 -14.15 -11.49 7.73
C ARG A 122 -14.34 -12.24 6.39
N GLN A 123 -14.75 -13.51 6.46
CA GLN A 123 -14.97 -14.35 5.27
C GLN A 123 -16.09 -13.86 4.32
N PHE A 124 -16.98 -12.97 4.80
CA PHE A 124 -18.05 -12.41 3.97
C PHE A 124 -17.60 -11.21 3.13
N GLY A 125 -16.36 -10.72 3.29
CA GLY A 125 -15.78 -9.69 2.43
C GLY A 125 -16.57 -8.37 2.40
N PHE A 126 -17.11 -7.91 3.54
CA PHE A 126 -17.91 -6.68 3.63
C PHE A 126 -17.13 -5.39 3.36
N ASP A 127 -15.82 -5.49 3.17
CA ASP A 127 -15.01 -4.35 2.69
C ASP A 127 -15.49 -3.90 1.30
N ALA A 128 -15.75 -4.85 0.37
CA ALA A 128 -16.30 -4.55 -0.95
C ALA A 128 -17.68 -3.86 -0.88
N LEU A 129 -18.52 -4.27 0.08
CA LEU A 129 -19.81 -3.63 0.33
C LEU A 129 -19.64 -2.20 0.85
N THR A 130 -18.70 -1.98 1.77
CA THR A 130 -18.39 -0.64 2.30
C THR A 130 -17.91 0.28 1.19
N GLU A 131 -17.03 -0.19 0.33
CA GLU A 131 -16.52 0.56 -0.84
C GLU A 131 -17.63 0.93 -1.82
N GLU A 132 -18.56 0.00 -2.10
CA GLU A 132 -19.69 0.27 -2.99
C GLU A 132 -20.64 1.32 -2.41
N LEU A 133 -20.89 1.29 -1.10
CA LEU A 133 -21.83 2.20 -0.43
C LEU A 133 -21.20 3.54 -0.04
N GLU A 134 -19.88 3.63 0.07
CA GLU A 134 -19.18 4.85 0.47
C GLU A 134 -19.32 5.95 -0.59
N LYS A 135 -19.67 7.16 -0.15
CA LYS A 135 -19.62 8.34 -1.01
C LYS A 135 -18.16 8.64 -1.31
N LYS A 136 -17.76 8.48 -2.55
CA LYS A 136 -16.41 8.87 -2.98
C LYS A 136 -16.28 10.39 -2.85
N VAL A 137 -15.58 10.85 -1.82
CA VAL A 137 -15.34 12.29 -1.57
C VAL A 137 -14.24 12.82 -2.49
N HIS A 138 -13.36 11.94 -2.96
CA HIS A 138 -12.31 12.25 -3.93
C HIS A 138 -12.52 11.42 -5.20
N GLU A 139 -12.57 12.12 -6.31
CA GLU A 139 -12.72 11.53 -7.64
C GLU A 139 -11.39 10.95 -8.15
N THR A 140 -10.26 11.39 -7.55
CA THR A 140 -8.92 10.87 -7.86
C THR A 140 -8.53 9.79 -6.84
N ILE A 141 -8.24 8.60 -7.35
CA ILE A 141 -7.94 7.41 -6.55
C ILE A 141 -6.71 6.67 -7.09
N LEU A 142 -5.96 6.05 -6.18
CA LEU A 142 -4.94 5.06 -6.52
C LEU A 142 -5.49 3.67 -6.17
N GLU A 143 -5.81 2.89 -7.18
CA GLU A 143 -6.17 1.48 -7.01
C GLU A 143 -4.90 0.66 -6.83
N VAL A 144 -4.89 -0.23 -5.84
CA VAL A 144 -3.75 -1.08 -5.51
C VAL A 144 -4.18 -2.54 -5.52
N ASN A 145 -3.68 -3.30 -6.48
CA ASN A 145 -3.97 -4.72 -6.65
C ASN A 145 -3.03 -5.56 -5.78
N LEU A 146 -3.53 -6.03 -4.64
CA LEU A 146 -2.78 -6.89 -3.72
C LEU A 146 -2.54 -8.29 -4.32
N GLY A 147 -3.45 -8.80 -5.16
CA GLY A 147 -3.27 -10.07 -5.87
C GLY A 147 -2.07 -10.02 -6.83
N ALA A 148 -1.97 -8.95 -7.62
CA ALA A 148 -0.83 -8.71 -8.51
C ALA A 148 0.48 -8.58 -7.71
N MET A 149 0.47 -7.89 -6.57
CA MET A 149 1.64 -7.78 -5.69
C MET A 149 2.08 -9.15 -5.16
N ILE A 150 1.14 -10.01 -4.74
CA ILE A 150 1.43 -11.38 -4.30
C ILE A 150 1.99 -12.22 -5.45
N ALA A 151 1.45 -12.08 -6.66
CA ALA A 151 1.98 -12.74 -7.84
C ALA A 151 3.44 -12.33 -8.11
N ASN A 152 3.76 -11.03 -8.00
CA ASN A 152 5.12 -10.52 -8.11
C ASN A 152 6.04 -11.07 -7.00
N LEU A 153 5.57 -11.08 -5.75
CA LEU A 153 6.29 -11.68 -4.62
C LEU A 153 6.64 -13.15 -4.92
N ASN A 154 5.67 -13.92 -5.39
CA ASN A 154 5.86 -15.34 -5.70
C ASN A 154 6.79 -15.56 -6.91
N TYR A 155 6.72 -14.69 -7.92
CA TYR A 155 7.67 -14.70 -9.03
C TYR A 155 9.11 -14.58 -8.53
N TYR A 156 9.41 -13.60 -7.65
CA TYR A 156 10.75 -13.45 -7.10
C TYR A 156 11.12 -14.58 -6.13
N ARG A 157 10.17 -15.09 -5.34
CA ARG A 157 10.41 -16.26 -4.49
C ARG A 157 10.80 -17.50 -5.28
N SER A 158 10.20 -17.72 -6.43
CA SER A 158 10.54 -18.86 -7.31
C SER A 158 11.97 -18.83 -7.84
N ARG A 159 12.63 -17.68 -7.78
CA ARG A 159 14.02 -17.47 -8.17
C ARG A 159 15.03 -17.69 -7.05
N LEU A 160 14.55 -17.88 -5.83
CA LEU A 160 15.40 -18.03 -4.66
C LEU A 160 15.73 -19.50 -4.41
N ARG A 161 16.88 -19.72 -3.81
CA ARG A 161 17.20 -21.01 -3.20
C ARG A 161 16.28 -21.24 -1.99
N PRO A 162 15.96 -22.50 -1.62
CA PRO A 162 14.96 -22.81 -0.59
C PRO A 162 15.17 -22.12 0.76
N ASP A 163 16.43 -21.93 1.18
CA ASP A 163 16.79 -21.36 2.48
C ASP A 163 17.05 -19.85 2.43
N THR A 164 16.92 -19.22 1.26
CA THR A 164 17.18 -17.79 1.11
C THR A 164 15.99 -16.97 1.63
N LYS A 165 16.26 -16.12 2.60
CA LYS A 165 15.28 -15.21 3.19
C LYS A 165 15.00 -14.00 2.30
N MET A 166 13.87 -13.36 2.53
CA MET A 166 13.46 -12.17 1.78
C MET A 166 13.15 -10.99 2.67
N VAL A 167 13.73 -9.85 2.33
CA VAL A 167 13.33 -8.53 2.84
C VAL A 167 12.47 -7.85 1.77
N CYS A 168 11.28 -7.41 2.12
CA CYS A 168 10.44 -6.57 1.25
C CYS A 168 10.53 -5.11 1.65
N MET A 169 10.79 -4.25 0.66
CA MET A 169 10.92 -2.80 0.87
C MET A 169 9.53 -2.15 0.90
N VAL A 170 9.17 -1.56 2.04
CA VAL A 170 7.87 -0.86 2.24
C VAL A 170 8.06 0.60 2.66
N LYS A 171 9.24 1.17 2.40
CA LYS A 171 9.56 2.58 2.65
C LYS A 171 8.78 3.53 1.75
N ALA A 172 8.74 4.82 2.11
CA ALA A 172 8.03 5.87 1.39
C ALA A 172 6.56 5.50 1.14
N SER A 173 5.86 5.14 2.25
CA SER A 173 4.48 4.66 2.19
C SER A 173 4.30 3.48 1.22
N ALA A 174 5.19 2.49 1.32
CA ALA A 174 5.24 1.34 0.40
C ALA A 174 5.25 1.79 -1.07
N TYR A 175 6.21 2.63 -1.43
CA TYR A 175 6.33 3.24 -2.77
C TYR A 175 5.05 3.97 -3.20
N GLY A 176 4.41 4.67 -2.27
CA GLY A 176 3.16 5.40 -2.52
C GLY A 176 1.90 4.55 -2.45
N ALA A 177 1.99 3.22 -2.40
CA ALA A 177 0.84 2.31 -2.41
C ALA A 177 0.09 2.21 -1.06
N GLY A 178 0.68 2.74 0.04
CA GLY A 178 0.11 2.67 1.38
C GLY A 178 0.77 1.63 2.27
N SER A 179 1.30 2.06 3.43
CA SER A 179 2.20 1.24 4.24
C SER A 179 1.55 0.04 4.90
N TYR A 180 0.38 0.24 5.53
CA TYR A 180 -0.22 -0.76 6.39
C TYR A 180 -0.74 -1.97 5.62
N GLU A 181 -1.57 -1.76 4.61
CA GLU A 181 -2.20 -2.82 3.83
C GLU A 181 -1.15 -3.67 3.11
N ILE A 182 -0.13 -3.03 2.56
CA ILE A 182 1.00 -3.71 1.93
C ILE A 182 1.78 -4.54 2.96
N ALA A 183 2.18 -3.94 4.09
CA ALA A 183 2.93 -4.62 5.13
C ALA A 183 2.15 -5.79 5.74
N LYS A 184 0.84 -5.61 5.96
CA LYS A 184 -0.07 -6.66 6.44
C LYS A 184 -0.15 -7.82 5.47
N THR A 185 -0.37 -7.54 4.19
CA THR A 185 -0.43 -8.57 3.15
C THR A 185 0.89 -9.35 3.06
N LEU A 186 2.04 -8.66 3.10
CA LEU A 186 3.35 -9.30 3.09
C LEU A 186 3.58 -10.18 4.34
N GLN A 187 3.16 -9.72 5.51
CA GLN A 187 3.23 -10.49 6.75
C GLN A 187 2.35 -11.74 6.68
N GLU A 188 1.12 -11.64 6.17
CA GLU A 188 0.21 -12.77 5.96
C GLU A 188 0.78 -13.80 4.97
N HIS A 189 1.62 -13.34 4.03
CA HIS A 189 2.37 -14.21 3.12
C HIS A 189 3.77 -14.59 3.61
N HIS A 190 4.01 -14.50 4.93
CA HIS A 190 5.21 -15.00 5.61
C HIS A 190 6.53 -14.47 5.02
N VAL A 191 6.60 -13.16 4.77
CA VAL A 191 7.86 -12.50 4.42
C VAL A 191 8.74 -12.42 5.67
N ASP A 192 10.05 -12.72 5.54
CA ASP A 192 10.96 -12.79 6.69
C ASP A 192 11.19 -11.42 7.34
N PHE A 193 11.35 -10.36 6.51
CA PHE A 193 11.62 -9.01 6.96
C PHE A 193 10.89 -7.97 6.11
N LEU A 194 10.51 -6.89 6.75
CA LEU A 194 10.13 -5.64 6.08
C LEU A 194 11.27 -4.62 6.26
N ALA A 195 11.41 -3.68 5.33
CA ALA A 195 12.36 -2.59 5.48
C ALA A 195 11.72 -1.25 5.14
N VAL A 196 11.91 -0.29 6.02
CA VAL A 196 11.44 1.10 5.88
C VAL A 196 12.64 2.06 5.91
N ALA A 197 12.43 3.33 5.57
CA ALA A 197 13.50 4.30 5.55
C ALA A 197 13.83 4.81 6.94
N VAL A 198 12.85 5.25 7.70
CA VAL A 198 13.02 5.95 8.99
C VAL A 198 12.22 5.27 10.11
N ALA A 199 12.57 5.57 11.36
CA ALA A 199 11.95 4.95 12.53
C ALA A 199 10.44 5.25 12.65
N ASP A 200 10.00 6.42 12.20
CA ASP A 200 8.59 6.80 12.23
C ASP A 200 7.73 5.87 11.37
N GLU A 201 8.15 5.54 10.15
CA GLU A 201 7.45 4.55 9.30
C GLU A 201 7.33 3.19 10.01
N GLY A 202 8.42 2.73 10.64
CA GLY A 202 8.42 1.47 11.39
C GLY A 202 7.51 1.51 12.62
N SER A 203 7.50 2.60 13.37
CA SER A 203 6.64 2.77 14.55
C SER A 203 5.16 2.82 14.19
N GLU A 204 4.79 3.46 13.08
CA GLU A 204 3.43 3.47 12.56
C GLU A 204 2.97 2.06 12.21
N LEU A 205 3.79 1.26 11.52
CA LEU A 205 3.49 -0.13 11.23
C LEU A 205 3.31 -0.97 12.51
N ARG A 206 4.15 -0.77 13.53
CA ARG A 206 4.00 -1.45 14.83
C ARG A 206 2.70 -1.07 15.54
N LYS A 207 2.36 0.22 15.58
CA LYS A 207 1.09 0.71 16.16
C LYS A 207 -0.13 0.14 15.43
N ALA A 208 0.00 -0.10 14.12
CA ALA A 208 -1.03 -0.74 13.31
C ALA A 208 -1.11 -2.28 13.48
N GLY A 209 -0.22 -2.91 14.27
CA GLY A 209 -0.25 -4.34 14.58
C GLY A 209 0.67 -5.21 13.72
N ILE A 210 1.60 -4.64 12.97
CA ILE A 210 2.60 -5.42 12.23
C ILE A 210 3.64 -5.98 13.22
N THR A 211 3.84 -7.31 13.20
CA THR A 211 4.76 -8.04 14.09
C THR A 211 6.01 -8.56 13.40
N ALA A 212 6.03 -8.59 12.06
CA ALA A 212 7.20 -8.98 11.28
C ALA A 212 8.45 -8.17 11.67
N SER A 213 9.66 -8.71 11.51
CA SER A 213 10.90 -7.96 11.73
C SER A 213 10.98 -6.78 10.77
N ILE A 214 11.31 -5.59 11.29
CA ILE A 214 11.39 -4.34 10.50
C ILE A 214 12.80 -3.77 10.59
N ILE A 215 13.44 -3.58 9.43
CA ILE A 215 14.77 -2.98 9.29
C ILE A 215 14.59 -1.48 8.99
N ILE A 216 15.34 -0.64 9.70
CA ILE A 216 15.41 0.82 9.46
C ILE A 216 16.66 1.12 8.64
N MET A 217 16.46 1.62 7.40
CA MET A 217 17.55 1.83 6.45
C MET A 217 18.29 3.17 6.62
N ASN A 218 17.68 4.16 7.26
CA ASN A 218 18.28 5.44 7.61
C ASN A 218 17.97 5.77 9.08
N PRO A 219 18.59 5.07 10.03
CA PRO A 219 18.32 5.31 11.44
C PRO A 219 18.82 6.69 11.87
N GLU A 220 17.97 7.44 12.54
CA GLU A 220 18.29 8.72 13.15
C GLU A 220 18.70 8.50 14.60
N MET A 221 19.80 9.13 15.05
CA MET A 221 20.29 8.97 16.43
C MET A 221 19.30 9.48 17.47
N THR A 222 18.46 10.44 17.12
CA THR A 222 17.37 10.95 17.96
C THR A 222 16.21 9.96 18.14
N ALA A 223 16.14 8.93 17.29
CA ALA A 223 15.08 7.93 17.28
C ALA A 223 15.45 6.58 17.94
N PHE A 224 16.63 6.46 18.58
CA PHE A 224 17.06 5.19 19.19
C PHE A 224 16.05 4.66 20.19
N LYS A 225 15.50 5.50 21.06
CA LYS A 225 14.48 5.08 22.01
C LYS A 225 13.24 4.52 21.31
N THR A 226 12.78 5.15 20.25
CA THR A 226 11.68 4.65 19.43
C THR A 226 12.02 3.29 18.82
N MET A 227 13.24 3.11 18.31
CA MET A 227 13.68 1.81 17.77
C MET A 227 13.68 0.72 18.84
N PHE A 228 14.12 1.01 20.07
CA PHE A 228 14.10 0.06 21.17
C PHE A 228 12.67 -0.30 21.60
N ASP A 229 11.82 0.71 21.82
CA ASP A 229 10.45 0.53 22.29
C ASP A 229 9.61 -0.27 21.29
N TYR A 230 9.82 -0.05 19.99
CA TYR A 230 9.08 -0.72 18.91
C TYR A 230 9.83 -1.91 18.28
N LYS A 231 10.97 -2.30 18.79
CA LYS A 231 11.82 -3.40 18.27
C LYS A 231 12.08 -3.24 16.77
N LEU A 232 12.57 -2.05 16.38
CA LEU A 232 12.97 -1.73 15.02
C LEU A 232 14.48 -1.89 14.88
N GLU A 233 14.91 -2.64 13.88
CA GLU A 233 16.31 -3.10 13.74
C GLU A 233 17.09 -2.14 12.83
N PRO A 234 18.02 -1.30 13.35
CA PRO A 234 18.69 -0.30 12.55
C PRO A 234 19.80 -0.86 11.65
N GLU A 235 19.93 -0.30 10.44
CA GLU A 235 21.17 -0.32 9.67
C GLU A 235 22.26 0.44 10.43
N VAL A 236 23.47 -0.12 10.48
CA VAL A 236 24.63 0.54 11.09
C VAL A 236 25.76 0.64 10.07
N TYR A 237 26.13 1.86 9.71
CA TYR A 237 27.03 2.16 8.60
C TYR A 237 28.32 2.90 9.00
N SER A 238 28.47 3.31 10.26
CA SER A 238 29.65 4.04 10.73
C SER A 238 29.93 3.76 12.21
N PHE A 239 31.18 3.98 12.62
CA PHE A 239 31.57 3.89 14.03
C PHE A 239 30.83 4.91 14.89
N HIS A 240 30.64 6.13 14.38
CA HIS A 240 29.90 7.17 15.10
C HIS A 240 28.47 6.72 15.47
N LEU A 241 27.74 6.17 14.49
CA LEU A 241 26.40 5.63 14.72
C LEU A 241 26.42 4.41 15.65
N LEU A 242 27.38 3.49 15.46
CA LEU A 242 27.55 2.30 16.29
C LEU A 242 27.79 2.66 17.75
N ASP A 243 28.74 3.56 18.01
CA ASP A 243 29.10 3.97 19.37
C ASP A 243 27.94 4.71 20.06
N ALA A 244 27.24 5.57 19.34
CA ALA A 244 26.06 6.26 19.87
C ALA A 244 24.93 5.29 20.21
N LEU A 245 24.67 4.29 19.34
CA LEU A 245 23.65 3.27 19.57
C LEU A 245 24.00 2.36 20.77
N ILE A 246 25.25 1.91 20.86
CA ILE A 246 25.73 1.11 22.00
C ILE A 246 25.55 1.89 23.30
N LYS A 247 26.01 3.14 23.33
CA LYS A 247 25.89 4.00 24.53
C LYS A 247 24.42 4.16 24.97
N GLU A 248 23.51 4.41 24.05
CA GLU A 248 22.10 4.56 24.40
C GLU A 248 21.47 3.23 24.83
N ALA A 249 21.82 2.12 24.18
CA ALA A 249 21.35 0.80 24.58
C ALA A 249 21.85 0.40 25.98
N GLU A 250 23.13 0.66 26.31
CA GLU A 250 23.69 0.44 27.64
C GLU A 250 22.98 1.27 28.71
N LYS A 251 22.67 2.53 28.42
CA LYS A 251 21.93 3.43 29.31
C LYS A 251 20.50 2.90 29.61
N GLU A 252 19.84 2.32 28.63
CA GLU A 252 18.52 1.70 28.75
C GLU A 252 18.59 0.26 29.30
N GLY A 253 19.79 -0.28 29.59
CA GLY A 253 19.97 -1.65 30.09
C GLY A 253 19.69 -2.74 29.04
N ILE A 254 19.76 -2.39 27.76
CA ILE A 254 19.47 -3.29 26.64
C ILE A 254 20.70 -4.13 26.29
N THR A 255 20.49 -5.42 26.03
CA THR A 255 21.52 -6.34 25.57
C THR A 255 21.08 -7.08 24.31
N ASN A 256 22.05 -7.38 23.44
CA ASN A 256 21.84 -8.12 22.19
C ASN A 256 20.76 -7.51 21.28
N PHE A 257 20.68 -6.16 21.23
CA PHE A 257 19.76 -5.51 20.30
C PHE A 257 20.19 -5.77 18.85
N PRO A 258 19.33 -6.32 17.98
CA PRO A 258 19.73 -6.70 16.64
C PRO A 258 20.00 -5.50 15.75
N ILE A 259 21.14 -5.55 15.06
CA ILE A 259 21.57 -4.53 14.09
C ILE A 259 21.96 -5.16 12.76
N HIS A 260 21.92 -4.36 11.70
CA HIS A 260 22.28 -4.76 10.34
C HIS A 260 23.49 -3.94 9.86
N ILE A 261 24.64 -4.60 9.75
CA ILE A 261 25.91 -3.95 9.37
C ILE A 261 25.90 -3.65 7.88
N LYS A 262 26.11 -2.38 7.51
CA LYS A 262 26.25 -1.95 6.13
C LYS A 262 27.69 -1.85 5.70
N LEU A 263 28.04 -2.49 4.58
CA LEU A 263 29.34 -2.38 3.92
C LEU A 263 29.24 -1.52 2.65
N ASP A 264 30.24 -0.70 2.42
CA ASP A 264 30.42 -0.01 1.15
C ASP A 264 31.34 -0.83 0.25
N THR A 265 30.77 -1.33 -0.83
CA THR A 265 31.50 -2.11 -1.85
C THR A 265 31.58 -1.39 -3.20
N GLY A 266 31.36 -0.08 -3.21
CA GLY A 266 31.50 0.74 -4.41
C GLY A 266 30.37 1.68 -4.73
N MET A 267 29.29 1.70 -3.92
CA MET A 267 28.22 2.70 -4.08
C MET A 267 28.57 4.07 -3.48
N HIS A 268 29.48 4.08 -2.50
CA HIS A 268 29.97 5.29 -1.84
C HIS A 268 28.88 6.20 -1.28
N ARG A 269 27.82 5.57 -0.74
CA ARG A 269 26.72 6.28 -0.09
C ARG A 269 26.78 6.17 1.42
N LEU A 270 26.73 4.96 1.95
CA LEU A 270 26.84 4.62 3.38
C LEU A 270 27.49 3.25 3.51
N GLY A 271 28.21 3.01 4.62
CA GLY A 271 28.78 1.69 4.95
C GLY A 271 30.23 1.74 5.41
N PHE A 272 30.63 0.72 6.14
CA PHE A 272 32.02 0.48 6.51
C PHE A 272 32.82 0.03 5.27
N ALA A 273 34.03 0.53 5.13
CA ALA A 273 34.95 0.03 4.11
C ALA A 273 35.56 -1.32 4.54
N ALA A 274 36.00 -2.12 3.58
CA ALA A 274 36.63 -3.42 3.88
C ALA A 274 37.78 -3.32 4.86
N LYS A 275 38.60 -2.25 4.79
CA LYS A 275 39.71 -1.98 5.72
C LYS A 275 39.26 -1.76 7.18
N ASP A 276 38.01 -1.42 7.40
CA ASP A 276 37.46 -1.15 8.74
C ASP A 276 37.06 -2.43 9.49
N MET A 277 37.02 -3.59 8.80
CA MET A 277 36.55 -4.85 9.37
C MET A 277 37.25 -5.27 10.65
N PRO A 278 38.59 -5.24 10.76
CA PRO A 278 39.25 -5.63 12.02
C PRO A 278 38.81 -4.77 13.20
N ARG A 279 38.73 -3.46 13.01
CA ARG A 279 38.26 -2.52 14.03
C ARG A 279 36.82 -2.69 14.40
N LEU A 280 35.96 -2.97 13.38
CA LEU A 280 34.52 -3.23 13.59
C LEU A 280 34.33 -4.51 14.42
N ILE A 281 35.03 -5.57 14.10
CA ILE A 281 35.01 -6.84 14.83
C ILE A 281 35.44 -6.64 16.29
N GLU A 282 36.54 -5.95 16.51
CA GLU A 282 37.01 -5.64 17.85
C GLU A 282 35.97 -4.83 18.64
N ARG A 283 35.38 -3.81 18.02
CA ARG A 283 34.35 -2.97 18.65
C ARG A 283 33.10 -3.76 19.03
N LEU A 284 32.62 -4.65 18.12
CA LEU A 284 31.47 -5.51 18.37
C LEU A 284 31.72 -6.57 19.46
N LYS A 285 32.94 -7.11 19.55
CA LYS A 285 33.36 -8.05 20.61
C LYS A 285 33.49 -7.40 21.99
N GLY A 286 33.83 -6.12 22.02
CA GLY A 286 34.03 -5.37 23.26
C GLY A 286 32.75 -4.85 23.92
N GLN A 287 31.59 -5.35 23.57
CA GLN A 287 30.31 -4.92 24.12
C GLN A 287 29.24 -6.04 24.00
N ASN A 288 28.12 -5.87 24.70
CA ASN A 288 26.96 -6.81 24.66
C ASN A 288 25.63 -6.12 24.44
N ALA A 289 25.62 -4.81 24.19
CA ALA A 289 24.40 -4.02 23.98
C ALA A 289 23.73 -4.36 22.65
N VAL A 290 24.53 -4.58 21.59
CA VAL A 290 24.03 -4.89 20.25
C VAL A 290 24.62 -6.18 19.73
N ILE A 291 23.87 -6.82 18.78
CA ILE A 291 24.32 -8.03 18.09
C ILE A 291 24.12 -7.90 16.57
N ALA A 292 25.14 -8.21 15.80
CA ALA A 292 25.05 -8.20 14.35
C ALA A 292 24.13 -9.35 13.86
N ARG A 293 22.92 -9.03 13.44
CA ARG A 293 21.96 -9.98 12.87
C ARG A 293 22.21 -10.24 11.41
N SER A 294 22.60 -9.21 10.67
CA SER A 294 22.98 -9.34 9.27
C SER A 294 24.14 -8.40 8.90
N VAL A 295 24.72 -8.69 7.76
CA VAL A 295 25.68 -7.82 7.07
C VAL A 295 25.28 -7.71 5.60
N PHE A 296 25.32 -6.51 5.04
CA PHE A 296 24.87 -6.30 3.67
C PHE A 296 25.58 -5.17 2.94
N SER A 297 25.48 -5.19 1.63
CA SER A 297 25.85 -4.10 0.75
C SER A 297 24.77 -3.83 -0.29
N HIS A 298 25.04 -2.99 -1.28
CA HIS A 298 24.07 -2.64 -2.31
C HIS A 298 24.73 -2.58 -3.68
N PHE A 299 24.10 -3.23 -4.67
CA PHE A 299 24.54 -3.17 -6.05
C PHE A 299 24.34 -1.78 -6.66
N VAL A 300 25.31 -1.36 -7.47
CA VAL A 300 25.28 -0.08 -8.18
C VAL A 300 24.63 -0.23 -9.57
N GLY A 301 24.97 -1.28 -10.29
CA GLY A 301 24.59 -1.47 -11.70
C GLY A 301 24.19 -2.90 -12.03
N SER A 302 23.50 -3.60 -11.09
CA SER A 302 23.06 -4.99 -11.34
C SER A 302 21.97 -5.11 -12.39
N ASP A 303 21.35 -4.01 -12.79
CA ASP A 303 20.29 -3.90 -13.80
C ASP A 303 20.83 -3.90 -15.24
N ALA A 304 22.10 -3.55 -15.47
CA ALA A 304 22.64 -3.37 -16.81
C ALA A 304 23.91 -4.19 -17.07
N ALA A 305 23.92 -4.94 -18.16
CA ALA A 305 25.01 -5.87 -18.51
C ALA A 305 26.39 -5.19 -18.67
N GLN A 306 26.42 -3.92 -19.08
CA GLN A 306 27.66 -3.15 -19.20
C GLN A 306 28.41 -2.98 -17.87
N PHE A 307 27.73 -3.13 -16.72
CA PHE A 307 28.29 -3.02 -15.38
C PHE A 307 28.56 -4.39 -14.71
N ASP A 308 28.43 -5.50 -15.42
CA ASP A 308 28.59 -6.84 -14.84
C ASP A 308 29.96 -7.07 -14.21
N ALA A 309 31.04 -6.56 -14.82
CA ALA A 309 32.37 -6.68 -14.26
C ALA A 309 32.48 -5.95 -12.90
N PHE A 310 31.92 -4.74 -12.80
CA PHE A 310 31.85 -3.96 -11.58
C PHE A 310 31.00 -4.68 -10.51
N THR A 311 29.83 -5.21 -10.91
CA THR A 311 28.94 -5.94 -10.02
C THR A 311 29.60 -7.19 -9.45
N ARG A 312 30.36 -7.94 -10.26
CA ARG A 312 31.17 -9.10 -9.77
C ARG A 312 32.24 -8.65 -8.77
N GLY A 313 32.93 -7.55 -9.02
CA GLY A 313 33.87 -6.97 -8.06
C GLY A 313 33.20 -6.60 -6.74
N GLN A 314 31.97 -6.07 -6.77
CA GLN A 314 31.19 -5.82 -5.55
C GLN A 314 30.88 -7.11 -4.79
N ILE A 315 30.52 -8.19 -5.50
CA ILE A 315 30.25 -9.50 -4.91
C ILE A 315 31.49 -10.06 -4.22
N GLU A 316 32.64 -10.06 -4.89
CA GLU A 316 33.91 -10.58 -4.35
C GLU A 316 34.35 -9.79 -3.09
N MET A 317 34.27 -8.47 -3.14
CA MET A 317 34.58 -7.60 -1.99
C MET A 317 33.62 -7.84 -0.82
N PHE A 318 32.33 -7.97 -1.10
CA PHE A 318 31.31 -8.24 -0.10
C PHE A 318 31.52 -9.62 0.54
N GLU A 319 31.75 -10.64 -0.28
CA GLU A 319 31.96 -12.02 0.18
C GLU A 319 33.16 -12.08 1.14
N ALA A 320 34.29 -11.51 0.77
CA ALA A 320 35.49 -11.50 1.60
C ALA A 320 35.26 -10.77 2.94
N ALA A 321 34.71 -9.57 2.92
CA ALA A 321 34.47 -8.78 4.14
C ALA A 321 33.38 -9.41 5.03
N SER A 322 32.30 -9.90 4.47
CA SER A 322 31.21 -10.54 5.22
C SER A 322 31.62 -11.89 5.81
N MET A 323 32.49 -12.64 5.14
CA MET A 323 33.06 -13.89 5.66
C MET A 323 33.96 -13.62 6.85
N GLN A 324 34.86 -12.63 6.75
CA GLN A 324 35.71 -12.19 7.86
C GLN A 324 34.88 -11.83 9.10
N LEU A 325 33.76 -11.12 8.92
CA LEU A 325 32.83 -10.80 10.01
C LEU A 325 32.20 -12.07 10.58
N GLN A 326 31.68 -12.97 9.73
CA GLN A 326 31.05 -14.22 10.19
C GLN A 326 31.99 -15.11 10.98
N GLU A 327 33.23 -15.26 10.55
CA GLU A 327 34.24 -16.10 11.22
C GLU A 327 34.62 -15.58 12.62
N ALA A 328 34.42 -14.28 12.85
CA ALA A 328 34.73 -13.65 14.14
C ALA A 328 33.68 -13.92 15.22
N PHE A 329 32.50 -14.41 14.86
CA PHE A 329 31.37 -14.61 15.76
C PHE A 329 30.77 -16.01 15.65
N PRO A 330 30.34 -16.62 16.77
CA PRO A 330 29.77 -17.98 16.77
C PRO A 330 28.31 -18.05 16.26
N HIS A 331 27.57 -16.94 16.33
CA HIS A 331 26.20 -16.90 15.83
C HIS A 331 26.15 -16.64 14.34
N LYS A 332 25.07 -17.06 13.69
CA LYS A 332 24.86 -16.81 12.27
C LYS A 332 24.56 -15.34 12.02
N ILE A 333 25.35 -14.72 11.13
CA ILE A 333 25.14 -13.39 10.59
C ILE A 333 24.61 -13.54 9.16
N LEU A 334 23.40 -13.09 8.89
CA LEU A 334 22.77 -13.22 7.57
C LEU A 334 23.48 -12.28 6.57
N ARG A 335 23.94 -12.81 5.45
CA ARG A 335 24.64 -12.05 4.41
C ARG A 335 23.70 -11.74 3.26
N HIS A 336 23.64 -10.48 2.80
CA HIS A 336 22.81 -10.10 1.66
C HIS A 336 23.33 -8.91 0.86
N ILE A 337 23.23 -8.99 -0.46
CA ILE A 337 23.63 -7.91 -1.38
C ILE A 337 22.60 -7.67 -2.48
N CYS A 338 21.89 -8.71 -2.95
CA CYS A 338 20.95 -8.62 -4.05
C CYS A 338 19.78 -7.67 -3.78
N ASN A 339 19.57 -6.73 -4.68
CA ASN A 339 18.31 -5.99 -4.90
C ASN A 339 17.43 -6.77 -5.91
N SER A 340 16.31 -6.20 -6.36
CA SER A 340 15.42 -6.85 -7.33
C SER A 340 16.15 -7.34 -8.60
N ALA A 341 17.00 -6.51 -9.20
CA ALA A 341 17.79 -6.90 -10.37
C ALA A 341 18.81 -8.00 -10.07
N GLY A 342 19.46 -7.91 -8.89
CA GLY A 342 20.43 -8.93 -8.45
C GLY A 342 19.80 -10.30 -8.25
N ILE A 343 18.56 -10.37 -7.81
CA ILE A 343 17.83 -11.65 -7.68
C ILE A 343 17.74 -12.36 -9.03
N GLU A 344 17.48 -11.65 -10.10
CA GLU A 344 17.32 -12.21 -11.44
C GLU A 344 18.65 -12.47 -12.13
N ARG A 345 19.56 -11.50 -12.10
CA ARG A 345 20.79 -11.55 -12.91
C ARG A 345 22.00 -12.18 -12.22
N PHE A 346 22.01 -12.19 -10.88
CA PHE A 346 23.13 -12.71 -10.08
C PHE A 346 22.67 -13.75 -9.05
N PRO A 347 22.05 -14.87 -9.45
CA PRO A 347 21.48 -15.85 -8.52
C PRO A 347 22.55 -16.47 -7.59
N GLY A 348 23.82 -16.51 -8.01
CA GLY A 348 24.93 -16.95 -7.16
C GLY A 348 25.22 -16.01 -5.98
N ALA A 349 24.78 -14.76 -6.04
CA ALA A 349 25.01 -13.74 -5.00
C ALA A 349 23.81 -13.57 -4.03
N GLN A 350 22.89 -14.51 -3.99
CA GLN A 350 21.74 -14.44 -3.07
C GLN A 350 22.18 -14.55 -1.59
N PHE A 351 23.30 -15.24 -1.34
CA PHE A 351 23.80 -15.53 0.02
C PHE A 351 22.68 -16.09 0.93
N ASP A 352 22.42 -15.47 2.09
CA ASP A 352 21.43 -15.93 3.04
C ASP A 352 20.07 -15.18 2.88
N MET A 353 20.10 -14.01 2.22
CA MET A 353 18.92 -13.14 2.13
C MET A 353 18.99 -12.21 0.92
N VAL A 354 17.84 -11.77 0.42
CA VAL A 354 17.72 -10.80 -0.68
C VAL A 354 16.78 -9.67 -0.30
N ARG A 355 16.84 -8.54 -1.03
CA ARG A 355 15.96 -7.38 -0.81
C ARG A 355 15.14 -7.10 -2.07
N LEU A 356 13.83 -7.37 -1.98
CA LEU A 356 12.87 -7.10 -3.03
C LEU A 356 12.33 -5.67 -2.90
N GLY A 357 12.56 -4.85 -3.91
CA GLY A 357 12.08 -3.48 -4.02
C GLY A 357 11.05 -3.31 -5.13
N ILE A 358 11.44 -2.61 -6.21
CA ILE A 358 10.52 -2.22 -7.30
C ILE A 358 9.82 -3.41 -7.97
N GLY A 359 10.48 -4.57 -8.05
CA GLY A 359 9.87 -5.76 -8.61
C GLY A 359 8.60 -6.19 -7.88
N LEU A 360 8.50 -5.93 -6.57
CA LEU A 360 7.27 -6.17 -5.80
C LEU A 360 6.11 -5.34 -6.31
N TYR A 361 6.39 -4.10 -6.73
CA TYR A 361 5.41 -3.13 -7.23
C TYR A 361 5.13 -3.24 -8.73
N GLY A 362 5.64 -4.30 -9.36
CA GLY A 362 5.26 -4.72 -10.70
C GLY A 362 6.10 -4.18 -11.84
N VAL A 363 7.21 -3.50 -11.56
CA VAL A 363 8.13 -3.01 -12.59
C VAL A 363 9.42 -3.82 -12.56
N SER A 364 9.80 -4.38 -13.71
CA SER A 364 11.08 -5.08 -13.86
C SER A 364 12.24 -4.08 -13.71
N PRO A 365 13.21 -4.35 -12.83
CA PRO A 365 14.37 -3.50 -12.69
C PRO A 365 15.37 -3.60 -13.83
N ILE A 366 15.18 -4.54 -14.77
CA ILE A 366 16.14 -4.86 -15.85
C ILE A 366 15.81 -4.05 -17.11
N ASP A 367 14.55 -4.08 -17.52
CA ASP A 367 14.09 -3.52 -18.80
C ASP A 367 12.89 -2.58 -18.65
N ASN A 368 12.51 -2.24 -17.43
CA ASN A 368 11.32 -1.46 -17.10
C ASN A 368 10.00 -2.05 -17.63
N SER A 369 9.96 -3.32 -18.02
CA SER A 369 8.70 -3.98 -18.37
C SER A 369 7.79 -4.13 -17.15
N ILE A 370 6.49 -4.22 -17.39
CA ILE A 370 5.52 -4.50 -16.33
C ILE A 370 5.41 -6.01 -16.13
N ILE A 371 5.66 -6.47 -14.91
CA ILE A 371 5.52 -7.89 -14.50
C ILE A 371 4.04 -8.18 -14.28
N ASN A 372 3.47 -7.65 -13.19
CA ASN A 372 2.02 -7.54 -12.95
C ASN A 372 1.78 -6.15 -12.37
N ASN A 373 0.89 -5.37 -12.98
CA ASN A 373 0.63 -4.02 -12.53
C ASN A 373 -0.03 -4.01 -11.15
N VAL A 374 0.57 -3.28 -10.21
CA VAL A 374 0.07 -3.17 -8.83
C VAL A 374 -0.72 -1.90 -8.63
N SER A 375 -0.32 -0.80 -9.24
CA SER A 375 -0.89 0.52 -8.96
C SER A 375 -1.49 1.14 -10.21
N THR A 376 -2.76 1.59 -10.11
CA THR A 376 -3.47 2.30 -11.18
C THR A 376 -4.02 3.62 -10.64
N LEU A 377 -3.54 4.74 -11.18
CA LEU A 377 -4.01 6.07 -10.82
C LEU A 377 -5.14 6.49 -11.76
N LYS A 378 -6.32 6.72 -11.19
CA LYS A 378 -7.54 7.10 -11.91
C LYS A 378 -8.13 8.39 -11.38
N THR A 379 -8.84 9.08 -12.26
CA THR A 379 -9.65 10.25 -11.93
C THR A 379 -10.90 10.27 -12.82
N THR A 380 -11.66 11.36 -12.77
CA THR A 380 -12.90 11.51 -13.57
C THR A 380 -12.91 12.86 -14.30
N ILE A 381 -13.75 12.97 -15.31
CA ILE A 381 -13.98 14.26 -15.99
C ILE A 381 -14.92 15.11 -15.13
N LEU A 382 -14.48 16.31 -14.72
CA LEU A 382 -15.30 17.27 -13.98
C LEU A 382 -16.25 18.06 -14.89
N GLN A 383 -15.70 18.56 -16.00
CA GLN A 383 -16.42 19.41 -16.93
C GLN A 383 -15.80 19.35 -18.32
N ILE A 384 -16.63 19.44 -19.36
CA ILE A 384 -16.21 19.55 -20.73
C ILE A 384 -16.67 20.90 -21.29
N ARG A 385 -15.78 21.59 -22.02
CA ARG A 385 -16.06 22.89 -22.67
C ARG A 385 -15.65 22.87 -24.12
N ASP A 386 -16.47 23.46 -24.98
CA ASP A 386 -16.05 23.80 -26.33
C ASP A 386 -15.22 25.09 -26.26
N VAL A 387 -14.01 25.07 -26.81
CA VAL A 387 -13.06 26.18 -26.80
C VAL A 387 -12.65 26.50 -28.23
N PRO A 388 -12.87 27.74 -28.70
CA PRO A 388 -12.47 28.17 -30.03
C PRO A 388 -10.96 28.12 -30.23
N GLN A 389 -10.51 27.92 -31.48
CA GLN A 389 -9.10 27.80 -31.81
C GLN A 389 -8.26 29.04 -31.42
N GLU A 390 -8.84 30.23 -31.47
CA GLU A 390 -8.20 31.50 -31.13
C GLU A 390 -8.00 31.70 -29.62
N ASP A 391 -8.66 30.90 -28.78
CA ASP A 391 -8.50 30.94 -27.34
C ASP A 391 -7.32 30.09 -26.86
N THR A 392 -6.96 30.27 -25.61
CA THR A 392 -5.87 29.55 -24.97
C THR A 392 -6.35 28.89 -23.66
N VAL A 393 -5.72 27.77 -23.28
CA VAL A 393 -6.07 26.98 -22.11
C VAL A 393 -5.00 27.12 -21.03
N GLY A 394 -5.43 27.39 -19.81
CA GLY A 394 -4.60 27.33 -18.59
C GLY A 394 -3.72 28.54 -18.35
N TYR A 395 -2.90 28.44 -17.31
CA TYR A 395 -2.02 29.50 -16.83
C TYR A 395 -0.99 29.94 -17.88
N SER A 396 -0.71 31.23 -17.89
CA SER A 396 0.22 31.89 -18.81
C SER A 396 -0.16 31.72 -20.29
N ARG A 397 -1.42 31.35 -20.53
CA ARG A 397 -1.96 31.10 -21.88
C ARG A 397 -1.12 30.10 -22.70
N LYS A 398 -0.55 29.08 -22.03
CA LYS A 398 0.40 28.13 -22.67
C LYS A 398 -0.30 27.05 -23.51
N GLY A 399 -1.57 26.73 -23.24
CA GLY A 399 -2.33 25.78 -24.03
C GLY A 399 -2.85 26.42 -25.35
N HIS A 400 -2.09 26.33 -26.42
CA HIS A 400 -2.52 26.79 -27.74
C HIS A 400 -3.28 25.66 -28.45
N LEU A 401 -4.40 26.01 -29.07
CA LEU A 401 -5.24 25.08 -29.82
C LEU A 401 -4.96 25.21 -31.34
N THR A 402 -4.97 24.08 -32.02
CA THR A 402 -4.79 24.03 -33.50
C THR A 402 -6.13 24.01 -34.25
N ARG A 403 -7.23 23.85 -33.53
CA ARG A 403 -8.62 23.78 -34.02
C ARG A 403 -9.59 24.09 -32.88
N ASN A 404 -10.85 24.32 -33.20
CA ASN A 404 -11.91 24.31 -32.20
C ASN A 404 -11.89 22.98 -31.50
N SER A 405 -11.77 23.00 -30.16
CA SER A 405 -11.49 21.80 -29.34
C SER A 405 -12.48 21.63 -28.21
N ARG A 406 -12.73 20.37 -27.82
CA ARG A 406 -13.42 20.02 -26.58
C ARG A 406 -12.36 19.78 -25.51
N ILE A 407 -12.36 20.62 -24.49
CA ILE A 407 -11.39 20.56 -23.39
C ILE A 407 -12.08 20.06 -22.12
N ALA A 408 -11.56 18.98 -21.55
CA ALA A 408 -12.04 18.42 -20.29
C ALA A 408 -11.12 18.83 -19.13
N ALA A 409 -11.72 19.18 -18.00
CA ALA A 409 -11.03 19.43 -16.73
C ALA A 409 -11.07 18.19 -15.83
N LEU A 410 -9.94 17.86 -15.24
CA LEU A 410 -9.76 16.70 -14.34
C LEU A 410 -9.35 17.16 -12.94
N PRO A 411 -9.90 16.57 -11.83
CA PRO A 411 -9.58 16.93 -10.45
C PRO A 411 -8.26 16.28 -9.99
N ILE A 412 -7.20 16.47 -10.76
CA ILE A 412 -5.85 16.04 -10.42
C ILE A 412 -4.83 17.08 -10.88
N GLY A 413 -3.88 17.38 -10.01
CA GLY A 413 -2.81 18.31 -10.29
C GLY A 413 -1.48 17.90 -9.65
N TYR A 414 -0.50 18.85 -9.66
CA TYR A 414 0.81 18.52 -9.11
C TYR A 414 0.84 18.31 -7.59
N ALA A 415 -0.15 18.81 -6.86
CA ALA A 415 -0.28 18.53 -5.43
C ALA A 415 -0.79 17.10 -5.15
N ASP A 416 -1.32 16.41 -6.16
CA ASP A 416 -1.70 15.00 -6.10
C ASP A 416 -0.55 14.07 -6.53
N GLY A 417 0.48 14.63 -7.15
CA GLY A 417 1.61 13.89 -7.71
C GLY A 417 1.67 13.86 -9.23
N LEU A 418 0.75 14.53 -9.95
CA LEU A 418 0.82 14.67 -11.41
C LEU A 418 1.87 15.73 -11.77
N ASN A 419 3.05 15.28 -12.19
CA ASN A 419 4.17 16.18 -12.45
C ASN A 419 3.84 17.23 -13.52
N ARG A 420 4.21 18.48 -13.24
CA ARG A 420 3.88 19.62 -14.11
C ARG A 420 4.53 19.55 -15.50
N HIS A 421 5.66 18.84 -15.64
CA HIS A 421 6.32 18.61 -16.94
C HIS A 421 5.50 17.74 -17.91
N LEU A 422 4.50 17.01 -17.42
CA LEU A 422 3.58 16.24 -18.26
C LEU A 422 2.60 17.13 -19.06
N GLY A 423 2.43 18.39 -18.67
CA GLY A 423 1.56 19.35 -19.34
C GLY A 423 2.02 19.77 -20.73
N ASN A 424 1.29 20.69 -21.34
CA ASN A 424 1.62 21.32 -22.64
C ASN A 424 1.81 20.31 -23.78
N GLY A 425 1.06 19.19 -23.79
CA GLY A 425 1.13 18.17 -24.82
C GLY A 425 2.31 17.21 -24.72
N HIS A 426 3.14 17.28 -23.66
CA HIS A 426 4.26 16.36 -23.49
C HIS A 426 3.79 14.94 -23.15
N ALA A 427 2.66 14.82 -22.46
CA ALA A 427 2.08 13.53 -22.10
C ALA A 427 0.57 13.51 -22.37
N TYR A 428 -0.01 12.35 -22.11
CA TYR A 428 -1.45 12.09 -22.25
C TYR A 428 -1.94 11.17 -21.13
N CYS A 429 -3.25 11.15 -20.93
CA CYS A 429 -3.96 10.13 -20.16
C CYS A 429 -4.90 9.35 -21.08
N LEU A 430 -5.61 8.34 -20.54
CA LEU A 430 -6.59 7.59 -21.31
C LEU A 430 -8.01 7.92 -20.84
N VAL A 431 -8.87 8.25 -21.81
CA VAL A 431 -10.31 8.39 -21.64
C VAL A 431 -10.98 7.38 -22.53
N ASN A 432 -11.77 6.47 -21.97
CA ASN A 432 -12.39 5.37 -22.71
C ASN A 432 -11.38 4.60 -23.61
N GLY A 433 -10.16 4.37 -23.10
CA GLY A 433 -9.08 3.68 -23.80
C GLY A 433 -8.38 4.49 -24.89
N GLN A 434 -8.76 5.75 -25.11
CA GLN A 434 -8.19 6.63 -26.12
C GLN A 434 -7.27 7.69 -25.50
N ARG A 435 -6.21 8.05 -26.21
CA ARG A 435 -5.22 9.04 -25.75
C ARG A 435 -5.79 10.45 -25.77
N ALA A 436 -5.79 11.10 -24.62
CA ALA A 436 -6.17 12.50 -24.41
C ALA A 436 -4.95 13.29 -23.93
N PRO A 437 -4.33 14.14 -24.78
CA PRO A 437 -3.15 14.89 -24.39
C PRO A 437 -3.48 15.98 -23.36
N TYR A 438 -2.54 16.26 -22.45
CA TYR A 438 -2.65 17.38 -21.54
C TYR A 438 -2.48 18.70 -22.30
N VAL A 439 -3.36 19.67 -22.04
CA VAL A 439 -3.37 20.98 -22.69
C VAL A 439 -3.07 22.06 -21.66
N GLY A 440 -2.10 22.92 -21.97
CA GLY A 440 -1.63 23.97 -21.07
C GLY A 440 -0.88 23.41 -19.86
N ASN A 441 -0.58 24.29 -18.91
CA ASN A 441 0.12 23.92 -17.69
C ASN A 441 -0.80 23.12 -16.76
N ILE A 442 -0.28 22.03 -16.17
CA ILE A 442 -0.93 21.35 -15.06
C ILE A 442 -0.97 22.30 -13.87
N CYS A 443 -2.16 22.48 -13.27
CA CYS A 443 -2.37 23.31 -12.09
C CYS A 443 -2.11 22.54 -10.81
N MET A 444 -2.31 23.18 -9.64
CA MET A 444 -2.11 22.55 -8.33
C MET A 444 -3.06 21.37 -8.13
N ASP A 445 -4.35 21.57 -8.42
CA ASP A 445 -5.44 20.65 -8.09
C ASP A 445 -6.23 20.16 -9.30
N VAL A 446 -5.99 20.73 -10.48
CA VAL A 446 -6.74 20.47 -11.71
C VAL A 446 -5.78 20.45 -12.90
N CYS A 447 -6.07 19.64 -13.90
CA CYS A 447 -5.43 19.73 -15.23
C CYS A 447 -6.47 19.68 -16.34
N MET A 448 -6.07 20.05 -17.56
CA MET A 448 -6.93 20.06 -18.74
C MET A 448 -6.38 19.10 -19.79
N ILE A 449 -7.29 18.43 -20.48
CA ILE A 449 -6.98 17.49 -21.56
C ILE A 449 -7.84 17.77 -22.79
N ASP A 450 -7.31 17.46 -23.97
CA ASP A 450 -8.07 17.53 -25.23
C ASP A 450 -8.83 16.23 -25.46
N VAL A 451 -10.16 16.33 -25.50
CA VAL A 451 -11.09 15.21 -25.77
C VAL A 451 -11.90 15.45 -27.04
N THR A 452 -11.42 16.27 -27.97
CA THR A 452 -12.14 16.65 -29.18
C THR A 452 -12.63 15.46 -29.99
N ASP A 453 -11.78 14.44 -30.16
CA ASP A 453 -12.08 13.25 -30.96
C ASP A 453 -12.56 12.05 -30.12
N ILE A 454 -12.81 12.26 -28.82
CA ILE A 454 -13.19 11.20 -27.89
C ILE A 454 -14.67 11.34 -27.52
N ASP A 455 -15.44 10.28 -27.73
CA ASP A 455 -16.80 10.22 -27.22
C ASP A 455 -16.76 10.00 -25.70
N CYS A 456 -17.02 11.07 -24.96
CA CYS A 456 -16.98 11.07 -23.50
C CYS A 456 -17.89 12.16 -22.92
N LYS A 457 -18.21 12.02 -21.64
CA LYS A 457 -19.05 12.94 -20.86
C LYS A 457 -18.45 13.19 -19.46
N GLU A 458 -19.00 14.19 -18.78
CA GLU A 458 -18.68 14.48 -17.37
C GLU A 458 -18.99 13.25 -16.49
N GLY A 459 -18.05 12.92 -15.59
CA GLY A 459 -18.09 11.72 -14.75
C GLY A 459 -17.41 10.48 -15.35
N ASP A 460 -17.04 10.49 -16.62
CA ASP A 460 -16.32 9.36 -17.22
C ASP A 460 -14.94 9.20 -16.59
N ALA A 461 -14.51 7.93 -16.44
CA ALA A 461 -13.24 7.57 -15.84
C ALA A 461 -12.06 7.90 -16.75
N VAL A 462 -10.98 8.36 -16.14
CA VAL A 462 -9.72 8.70 -16.79
C VAL A 462 -8.59 7.93 -16.12
N GLU A 463 -7.79 7.19 -16.89
CA GLU A 463 -6.59 6.50 -16.42
C GLU A 463 -5.36 7.38 -16.65
N ILE A 464 -4.68 7.75 -15.56
CA ILE A 464 -3.45 8.55 -15.60
C ILE A 464 -2.23 7.65 -15.85
N PHE A 465 -2.16 6.53 -15.15
CA PHE A 465 -1.30 5.38 -15.43
C PHE A 465 -1.92 4.12 -14.82
N GLY A 466 -1.60 2.95 -15.37
CA GLY A 466 -2.12 1.68 -14.86
C GLY A 466 -1.97 0.55 -15.88
N ASP A 467 -3.02 -0.26 -16.00
CA ASP A 467 -2.99 -1.45 -16.84
C ASP A 467 -2.89 -1.15 -18.34
N HIS A 468 -3.50 -0.04 -18.79
CA HIS A 468 -3.55 0.32 -20.20
C HIS A 468 -2.56 1.45 -20.56
N LEU A 469 -2.08 2.18 -19.56
CA LEU A 469 -1.05 3.21 -19.69
C LEU A 469 0.06 2.94 -18.66
N PRO A 470 1.07 2.15 -18.99
CA PRO A 470 2.14 1.80 -18.08
C PRO A 470 2.81 3.03 -17.45
N ILE A 471 3.10 2.98 -16.15
CA ILE A 471 3.77 4.07 -15.44
C ILE A 471 5.14 4.43 -16.06
N THR A 472 5.76 3.48 -16.73
CA THR A 472 7.05 3.66 -17.43
C THR A 472 6.95 4.67 -18.57
N VAL A 473 5.78 4.81 -19.19
CA VAL A 473 5.55 5.87 -20.20
C VAL A 473 5.70 7.26 -19.57
N LEU A 474 5.18 7.45 -18.35
CA LEU A 474 5.32 8.73 -17.64
C LEU A 474 6.76 8.96 -17.19
N SER A 475 7.43 7.95 -16.64
CA SER A 475 8.82 8.08 -16.20
C SER A 475 9.76 8.37 -17.37
N ASP A 476 9.54 7.78 -18.54
CA ASP A 476 10.34 8.05 -19.74
C ASP A 476 10.15 9.49 -20.23
N ILE A 477 8.91 10.00 -20.28
CA ILE A 477 8.62 11.40 -20.64
C ILE A 477 9.26 12.38 -19.64
N LEU A 478 9.28 12.02 -18.37
CA LEU A 478 9.87 12.82 -17.29
C LEU A 478 11.39 12.68 -17.19
N GLU A 479 12.01 11.82 -17.98
CA GLU A 479 13.45 11.47 -17.92
C GLU A 479 13.87 11.03 -16.50
N THR A 480 13.02 10.21 -15.85
CA THR A 480 13.22 9.68 -14.50
C THR A 480 12.89 8.18 -14.44
N ILE A 481 12.76 7.66 -13.24
CA ILE A 481 12.49 6.24 -12.97
C ILE A 481 11.09 6.04 -12.38
N PRO A 482 10.46 4.87 -12.58
CA PRO A 482 9.12 4.56 -12.04
C PRO A 482 9.00 4.75 -10.53
N TYR A 483 10.08 4.54 -9.77
CA TYR A 483 10.13 4.78 -8.32
C TYR A 483 9.71 6.21 -7.95
N GLU A 484 10.23 7.21 -8.66
CA GLU A 484 9.93 8.61 -8.38
C GLU A 484 8.48 8.94 -8.69
N VAL A 485 7.95 8.41 -9.80
CA VAL A 485 6.54 8.61 -10.16
C VAL A 485 5.61 7.99 -9.11
N LEU A 486 5.87 6.74 -8.69
CA LEU A 486 5.07 6.08 -7.65
C LEU A 486 5.11 6.84 -6.31
N THR A 487 6.31 7.20 -5.85
CA THR A 487 6.49 7.85 -4.55
C THR A 487 6.02 9.30 -4.52
N SER A 488 5.81 9.93 -5.68
CA SER A 488 5.29 11.28 -5.78
C SER A 488 3.78 11.38 -5.51
N ILE A 489 3.05 10.26 -5.55
CA ILE A 489 1.60 10.26 -5.31
C ILE A 489 1.29 10.68 -3.88
N SER A 490 0.67 11.84 -3.75
CA SER A 490 0.35 12.47 -2.46
C SER A 490 -0.56 11.60 -1.59
N THR A 491 -0.40 11.71 -0.26
CA THR A 491 -1.27 11.03 0.71
C THR A 491 -2.73 11.49 0.65
N ARG A 492 -3.03 12.63 0.04
CA ARG A 492 -4.41 13.10 -0.17
C ARG A 492 -5.16 12.30 -1.25
N VAL A 493 -4.45 11.63 -2.18
CA VAL A 493 -5.06 10.68 -3.12
C VAL A 493 -5.48 9.43 -2.34
N LYS A 494 -6.76 9.07 -2.40
CA LYS A 494 -7.28 7.90 -1.70
C LYS A 494 -6.75 6.61 -2.31
N ARG A 495 -6.22 5.69 -1.48
CA ARG A 495 -5.84 4.34 -1.90
C ARG A 495 -7.04 3.42 -1.74
N ILE A 496 -7.30 2.60 -2.75
CA ILE A 496 -8.32 1.56 -2.75
C ILE A 496 -7.62 0.23 -3.03
N TYR A 497 -7.72 -0.70 -2.08
CA TYR A 497 -7.08 -2.00 -2.16
C TYR A 497 -8.08 -3.05 -2.59
N TYR A 498 -7.67 -3.92 -3.51
CA TYR A 498 -8.46 -5.06 -3.95
C TYR A 498 -7.55 -6.26 -4.21
N GLN A 499 -8.15 -7.43 -4.23
CA GLN A 499 -7.46 -8.67 -4.51
C GLN A 499 -8.34 -9.47 -5.48
N ASP A 500 -7.83 -9.68 -6.69
CA ASP A 500 -8.46 -10.52 -7.72
C ASP A 500 -8.21 -12.02 -7.45
#